data_964f05d4b86a7fffaa4a28367e5ab39b
#
_entry.id   964f05d4b86a7fffaa4a28367e5ab39b
#
_cell.length_a   1.000
_cell.length_b   1.000
_cell.length_c   1.000
_cell.angle_alpha   90.00
_cell.angle_beta   90.00
_cell.angle_gamma   90.00
#
_symmetry.space_group_name_H-M   'P 1'
#
loop_
_entity.id
_entity.type
_entity.pdbx_description
1 polymer ?
#
loop_
_entity_poly.entity_id
_entity_poly.type
_entity_poly.pdbx_seq_one_letter_code
_entity_poly.pdbx_strand_id
1 'polypeptide(L)'
;RYFSKRNLAVLISTSKDGAWLTAFLELIGMKPIRGSRYRRGAQSVRDLISAVDSGYDIGITPDGSRGPMYDMKPGAVSVAAKSGAPIVLLAFNYSCALRLNNWDRFYLPMPFSKVEVCVDRVGDLEDSLLANTEEATSHLKERMQQISKDF
;
A
#
# COMPACT_ATOMS: atom_id res chain seq x y z
N ARG A 1 22.89 8.72 9.51
CA ARG A 1 21.73 9.37 10.24
C ARG A 1 20.70 9.93 9.26
N TYR A 2 20.24 9.13 8.28
CA TYR A 2 19.25 9.56 7.28
C TYR A 2 17.91 8.81 7.38
N PHE A 3 17.73 7.96 8.37
CA PHE A 3 16.41 7.42 8.66
C PHE A 3 15.78 8.31 9.73
N SER A 4 15.03 9.30 9.29
CA SER A 4 14.04 9.97 10.12
C SER A 4 13.19 8.85 10.75
N LYS A 5 13.02 8.88 12.07
CA LYS A 5 12.20 7.92 12.83
C LYS A 5 10.71 8.12 12.52
N ARG A 6 10.32 7.98 11.25
CA ARG A 6 8.91 7.90 10.92
C ARG A 6 8.44 6.48 11.17
N ASN A 7 7.48 6.34 12.03
CA ASN A 7 6.86 5.06 12.30
C ASN A 7 5.97 4.70 11.11
N LEU A 8 6.08 3.47 10.60
CA LEU A 8 5.26 2.97 9.51
C LEU A 8 4.11 2.13 10.08
N ALA A 9 2.88 2.45 9.69
CA ALA A 9 1.72 1.61 9.93
C ALA A 9 1.28 0.95 8.62
N VAL A 10 0.98 -0.34 8.64
CA VAL A 10 0.69 -1.14 7.44
C VAL A 10 -0.69 -1.77 7.55
N LEU A 11 -1.51 -1.58 6.51
CA LEU A 11 -2.82 -2.22 6.40
C LEU A 11 -2.67 -3.70 6.06
N ILE A 12 -3.18 -4.57 6.91
CA ILE A 12 -3.05 -6.03 6.78
C ILE A 12 -4.42 -6.70 6.81
N SER A 13 -4.55 -7.77 6.04
CA SER A 13 -5.75 -8.62 6.04
C SER A 13 -6.08 -9.21 7.42
N THR A 14 -7.37 -9.37 7.68
CA THR A 14 -7.86 -10.10 8.87
C THR A 14 -7.78 -11.62 8.73
N SER A 15 -7.19 -12.16 7.66
CA SER A 15 -7.01 -13.61 7.43
C SER A 15 -6.02 -14.23 8.43
N LYS A 16 -5.95 -15.56 8.45
CA LYS A 16 -4.95 -16.30 9.25
C LYS A 16 -3.53 -15.97 8.81
N ASP A 17 -3.28 -15.86 7.50
CA ASP A 17 -1.97 -15.50 6.95
C ASP A 17 -1.58 -14.08 7.36
N GLY A 18 -2.54 -13.15 7.38
CA GLY A 18 -2.34 -11.81 7.93
C GLY A 18 -1.96 -11.80 9.42
N ALA A 19 -2.29 -12.82 10.21
CA ALA A 19 -1.87 -12.89 11.60
C ALA A 19 -0.36 -13.12 11.74
N TRP A 20 0.23 -13.97 10.92
CA TRP A 20 1.68 -14.18 10.88
C TRP A 20 2.42 -12.92 10.44
N LEU A 21 1.91 -12.26 9.39
CA LEU A 21 2.49 -11.00 8.94
C LEU A 21 2.39 -9.90 10.00
N THR A 22 1.29 -9.87 10.77
CA THR A 22 1.12 -8.96 11.90
C THR A 22 2.26 -9.13 12.93
N ALA A 23 2.48 -10.37 13.40
CA ALA A 23 3.52 -10.65 14.38
C ALA A 23 4.94 -10.30 13.84
N PHE A 24 5.19 -10.58 12.57
CA PHE A 24 6.45 -10.20 11.93
C PHE A 24 6.65 -8.68 11.87
N LEU A 25 5.63 -7.92 11.48
CA LEU A 25 5.72 -6.45 11.40
C LEU A 25 5.91 -5.82 12.78
N GLU A 26 5.22 -6.32 13.80
CA GLU A 26 5.42 -5.89 15.19
C GLU A 26 6.86 -6.13 15.66
N LEU A 27 7.43 -7.29 15.31
CA LEU A 27 8.80 -7.65 15.65
C LEU A 27 9.83 -6.67 15.05
N ILE A 28 9.58 -6.16 13.84
CA ILE A 28 10.46 -5.17 13.19
C ILE A 28 10.08 -3.70 13.49
N GLY A 29 9.17 -3.49 14.44
CA GLY A 29 8.79 -2.15 14.93
C GLY A 29 7.79 -1.40 14.06
N MET A 30 7.09 -2.06 13.15
CA MET A 30 6.00 -1.49 12.37
C MET A 30 4.65 -1.69 13.08
N LYS A 31 3.70 -0.79 12.86
CA LYS A 31 2.35 -0.87 13.43
C LYS A 31 1.38 -1.56 12.46
N PRO A 32 0.91 -2.78 12.71
CA PRO A 32 -0.09 -3.41 11.87
C PRO A 32 -1.47 -2.82 12.14
N ILE A 33 -2.18 -2.43 11.09
CA ILE A 33 -3.61 -2.06 11.14
C ILE A 33 -4.40 -3.18 10.46
N ARG A 34 -5.22 -3.89 11.25
CA ARG A 34 -5.99 -5.03 10.77
C ARG A 34 -7.29 -4.59 10.13
N GLY A 35 -7.43 -4.81 8.83
CA GLY A 35 -8.60 -4.39 8.09
C GLY A 35 -9.02 -5.33 6.97
N SER A 36 -10.30 -5.23 6.58
CA SER A 36 -10.87 -5.97 5.47
C SER A 36 -11.99 -5.15 4.85
N ARG A 37 -12.02 -5.08 3.50
CA ARG A 37 -13.07 -4.39 2.75
C ARG A 37 -14.50 -4.83 3.12
N TYR A 38 -14.67 -6.12 3.45
CA TYR A 38 -16.01 -6.71 3.60
C TYR A 38 -16.60 -6.61 5.01
N ARG A 39 -15.80 -6.53 6.06
CA ARG A 39 -16.31 -6.55 7.44
C ARG A 39 -16.01 -5.29 8.24
N ARG A 40 -14.95 -4.54 7.90
CA ARG A 40 -14.48 -3.36 8.64
C ARG A 40 -13.84 -2.30 7.77
N GLY A 41 -14.24 -2.17 6.49
CA GLY A 41 -13.61 -1.22 5.57
C GLY A 41 -13.62 0.22 6.09
N ALA A 42 -14.78 0.70 6.51
CA ALA A 42 -14.90 2.04 7.07
C ALA A 42 -14.12 2.22 8.39
N GLN A 43 -14.05 1.17 9.23
CA GLN A 43 -13.25 1.22 10.45
C GLN A 43 -11.76 1.27 10.12
N SER A 44 -11.29 0.45 9.18
CA SER A 44 -9.88 0.46 8.75
C SER A 44 -9.46 1.83 8.21
N VAL A 45 -10.32 2.51 7.44
CA VAL A 45 -10.04 3.87 6.97
C VAL A 45 -9.91 4.84 8.15
N ARG A 46 -10.79 4.77 9.15
CA ARG A 46 -10.67 5.60 10.36
C ARG A 46 -9.38 5.32 11.14
N ASP A 47 -9.02 4.04 11.30
CA ASP A 47 -7.81 3.64 12.01
C ASP A 47 -6.54 4.12 11.27
N LEU A 48 -6.55 4.09 9.93
CA LEU A 48 -5.48 4.62 9.09
C LEU A 48 -5.35 6.15 9.23
N ILE A 49 -6.47 6.89 9.17
CA ILE A 49 -6.48 8.34 9.37
C ILE A 49 -5.93 8.69 10.75
N SER A 50 -6.40 8.02 11.80
CA SER A 50 -5.89 8.23 13.17
C SER A 50 -4.39 7.94 13.29
N ALA A 51 -3.86 6.99 12.52
CA ALA A 51 -2.43 6.73 12.48
C ALA A 51 -1.67 7.86 11.76
N VAL A 52 -2.20 8.41 10.65
CA VAL A 52 -1.64 9.61 10.00
C VAL A 52 -1.59 10.78 10.96
N ASP A 53 -2.70 11.06 11.67
CA ASP A 53 -2.79 12.15 12.66
C ASP A 53 -1.80 11.96 13.82
N SER A 54 -1.43 10.71 14.11
CA SER A 54 -0.41 10.35 15.10
C SER A 54 1.02 10.38 14.56
N GLY A 55 1.23 10.83 13.33
CA GLY A 55 2.55 10.98 12.69
C GLY A 55 3.12 9.70 12.08
N TYR A 56 2.28 8.69 11.80
CA TYR A 56 2.70 7.50 11.06
C TYR A 56 2.60 7.72 9.55
N ASP A 57 3.57 7.21 8.82
CA ASP A 57 3.40 6.93 7.39
C ASP A 57 2.56 5.66 7.22
N ILE A 58 1.76 5.58 6.15
CA ILE A 58 0.83 4.47 5.94
C ILE A 58 1.24 3.64 4.72
N GLY A 59 1.41 2.33 4.93
CA GLY A 59 1.60 1.36 3.84
C GLY A 59 0.30 0.65 3.47
N ILE A 60 -0.10 0.73 2.21
CA ILE A 60 -1.30 0.06 1.69
C ILE A 60 -0.93 -0.70 0.40
N THR A 61 -1.27 -1.99 0.33
CA THR A 61 -1.25 -2.73 -0.93
C THR A 61 -2.48 -2.36 -1.74
N PRO A 62 -2.33 -1.83 -2.97
CA PRO A 62 -3.43 -1.17 -3.67
C PRO A 62 -4.57 -2.10 -4.09
N ASP A 63 -4.29 -3.33 -4.45
CA ASP A 63 -5.27 -4.36 -4.83
C ASP A 63 -5.93 -5.06 -3.63
N GLY A 64 -5.43 -4.80 -2.43
CA GLY A 64 -5.96 -5.36 -1.20
C GLY A 64 -5.63 -6.84 -1.02
N SER A 65 -6.25 -7.46 -0.01
CA SER A 65 -5.90 -8.84 0.41
C SER A 65 -6.55 -9.96 -0.38
N ARG A 66 -7.42 -9.65 -1.32
CA ARG A 66 -8.19 -10.63 -2.11
C ARG A 66 -8.18 -10.36 -3.60
N GLY A 67 -7.50 -9.32 -4.04
CA GLY A 67 -7.41 -8.93 -5.42
C GLY A 67 -8.74 -8.51 -6.08
N PRO A 68 -8.88 -8.77 -7.35
CA PRO A 68 -7.89 -9.38 -8.24
C PRO A 68 -6.61 -8.55 -8.37
N MET A 69 -5.53 -9.20 -8.82
CA MET A 69 -4.22 -8.57 -9.04
C MET A 69 -4.35 -7.36 -9.98
N TYR A 70 -3.66 -6.27 -9.64
CA TYR A 70 -3.68 -4.98 -10.36
C TYR A 70 -5.04 -4.25 -10.39
N ASP A 71 -5.97 -4.67 -9.56
CA ASP A 71 -7.23 -3.95 -9.38
C ASP A 71 -7.15 -3.01 -8.16
N MET A 72 -6.65 -1.80 -8.41
CA MET A 72 -6.46 -0.79 -7.36
C MET A 72 -7.79 -0.43 -6.69
N LYS A 73 -7.80 -0.50 -5.37
CA LYS A 73 -8.99 -0.17 -4.55
C LYS A 73 -8.92 1.29 -4.08
N PRO A 74 -10.07 1.93 -3.87
CA PRO A 74 -10.15 3.36 -3.52
C PRO A 74 -9.69 3.69 -2.10
N GLY A 75 -9.24 2.70 -1.33
CA GLY A 75 -8.88 2.88 0.08
C GLY A 75 -7.79 3.92 0.32
N ALA A 76 -6.73 3.90 -0.48
CA ALA A 76 -5.62 4.86 -0.37
C ALA A 76 -6.08 6.30 -0.68
N VAL A 77 -6.87 6.48 -1.75
CA VAL A 77 -7.47 7.77 -2.11
C VAL A 77 -8.38 8.28 -0.98
N SER A 78 -9.22 7.40 -0.43
CA SER A 78 -10.12 7.76 0.68
C SER A 78 -9.39 8.20 1.95
N VAL A 79 -8.23 7.61 2.24
CA VAL A 79 -7.38 8.03 3.36
C VAL A 79 -6.74 9.37 3.05
N ALA A 80 -6.12 9.54 1.88
CA ALA A 80 -5.48 10.79 1.47
C ALA A 80 -6.45 11.97 1.46
N ALA A 81 -7.64 11.80 0.85
CA ALA A 81 -8.67 12.85 0.79
C ALA A 81 -9.14 13.31 2.17
N LYS A 82 -9.17 12.42 3.17
CA LYS A 82 -9.65 12.76 4.52
C LYS A 82 -8.54 13.23 5.46
N SER A 83 -7.31 12.82 5.25
CA SER A 83 -6.16 13.18 6.10
C SER A 83 -5.32 14.32 5.54
N GLY A 84 -5.48 14.69 4.26
CA GLY A 84 -4.60 15.63 3.57
C GLY A 84 -3.18 15.09 3.34
N ALA A 85 -2.94 13.80 3.58
CA ALA A 85 -1.62 13.21 3.40
C ALA A 85 -1.30 12.99 1.91
N PRO A 86 -0.07 13.26 1.45
CA PRO A 86 0.33 13.00 0.09
C PRO A 86 0.40 11.49 -0.19
N ILE A 87 0.15 11.10 -1.44
CA ILE A 87 0.32 9.72 -1.89
C ILE A 87 1.70 9.56 -2.52
N VAL A 88 2.39 8.48 -2.15
CA VAL A 88 3.62 8.04 -2.77
C VAL A 88 3.42 6.64 -3.30
N LEU A 89 3.62 6.45 -4.60
CA LEU A 89 3.58 5.15 -5.25
C LEU A 89 4.96 4.52 -5.18
N LEU A 90 5.01 3.23 -4.82
CA LEU A 90 6.23 2.44 -4.74
C LEU A 90 6.09 1.19 -5.58
N ALA A 91 7.02 0.96 -6.50
CA ALA A 91 7.14 -0.30 -7.22
C ALA A 91 8.52 -0.93 -6.97
N PHE A 92 8.53 -2.25 -6.79
CA PHE A 92 9.75 -3.04 -6.57
C PHE A 92 9.96 -3.93 -7.79
N ASN A 93 10.96 -3.59 -8.60
CA ASN A 93 11.31 -4.34 -9.80
C ASN A 93 12.53 -5.23 -9.51
N TYR A 94 12.40 -6.51 -9.78
CA TYR A 94 13.42 -7.52 -9.49
C TYR A 94 14.15 -7.95 -10.75
N SER A 95 15.49 -8.06 -10.72
CA SER A 95 16.26 -8.61 -11.86
C SER A 95 16.08 -10.12 -11.99
N CYS A 96 15.83 -10.82 -10.89
CA CYS A 96 15.53 -12.24 -10.84
C CYS A 96 14.69 -12.55 -9.60
N ALA A 97 13.53 -13.16 -9.81
CA ALA A 97 12.62 -13.55 -8.74
C ALA A 97 11.83 -14.80 -9.11
N LEU A 98 11.49 -15.59 -8.12
CA LEU A 98 10.53 -16.67 -8.25
C LEU A 98 9.11 -16.08 -8.13
N ARG A 99 8.25 -16.39 -9.08
CA ARG A 99 6.84 -15.97 -9.06
C ARG A 99 5.99 -17.08 -8.47
N LEU A 100 5.37 -16.82 -7.33
CA LEU A 100 4.55 -17.82 -6.66
C LEU A 100 3.22 -18.01 -7.40
N ASN A 101 2.68 -19.24 -7.35
CA ASN A 101 1.40 -19.56 -7.98
C ASN A 101 0.23 -19.31 -7.01
N ASN A 102 0.08 -18.07 -6.57
CA ASN A 102 -1.03 -17.56 -5.77
C ASN A 102 -1.78 -16.46 -6.55
N TRP A 103 -2.87 -15.93 -6.00
CA TRP A 103 -3.73 -14.97 -6.69
C TRP A 103 -3.01 -13.65 -7.06
N ASP A 104 -2.03 -13.21 -6.23
CA ASP A 104 -1.24 -11.98 -6.41
C ASP A 104 0.09 -12.24 -7.13
N ARG A 105 0.38 -13.52 -7.45
CA ARG A 105 1.63 -13.94 -8.08
C ARG A 105 2.86 -13.31 -7.41
N PHE A 106 2.88 -13.34 -6.08
CA PHE A 106 3.90 -12.71 -5.26
C PHE A 106 5.31 -13.04 -5.74
N TYR A 107 6.15 -12.00 -5.85
CA TYR A 107 7.56 -12.14 -6.21
C TYR A 107 8.40 -12.43 -5.00
N LEU A 108 9.08 -13.58 -5.01
CA LEU A 108 10.11 -13.91 -4.04
C LEU A 108 11.48 -13.63 -4.68
N PRO A 109 12.19 -12.56 -4.28
CA PRO A 109 13.49 -12.24 -4.84
C PRO A 109 14.47 -13.38 -4.65
N MET A 110 15.24 -13.71 -5.70
CA MET A 110 16.32 -14.69 -5.57
C MET A 110 17.50 -14.08 -4.83
N PRO A 111 18.27 -14.88 -4.09
CA PRO A 111 19.51 -14.41 -3.47
C PRO A 111 20.40 -13.70 -4.49
N PHE A 112 20.98 -12.57 -4.08
CA PHE A 112 21.85 -11.73 -4.93
C PHE A 112 21.16 -11.05 -6.12
N SER A 113 19.82 -11.10 -6.24
CA SER A 113 19.09 -10.33 -7.24
C SER A 113 19.16 -8.84 -6.93
N LYS A 114 19.17 -8.02 -8.00
CA LYS A 114 19.02 -6.56 -7.85
C LYS A 114 17.55 -6.23 -7.66
N VAL A 115 17.27 -5.34 -6.71
CA VAL A 115 15.94 -4.76 -6.49
C VAL A 115 16.01 -3.28 -6.85
N GLU A 116 15.26 -2.88 -7.84
CA GLU A 116 15.08 -1.48 -8.21
C GLU A 116 13.80 -0.97 -7.56
N VAL A 117 13.93 0.06 -6.74
CA VAL A 117 12.78 0.70 -6.09
C VAL A 117 12.43 1.95 -6.88
N CYS A 118 11.31 1.91 -7.56
CA CYS A 118 10.76 3.06 -8.26
C CYS A 118 9.81 3.80 -7.33
N VAL A 119 10.00 5.11 -7.23
CA VAL A 119 9.21 5.98 -6.35
C VAL A 119 8.59 7.07 -7.21
N ASP A 120 7.28 7.21 -7.15
CA ASP A 120 6.55 8.29 -7.77
C ASP A 120 5.73 9.04 -6.72
N ARG A 121 6.12 10.28 -6.42
CA ARG A 121 5.36 11.14 -5.53
C ARG A 121 4.24 11.78 -6.34
N VAL A 122 3.04 11.32 -6.08
CA VAL A 122 1.83 12.00 -6.56
C VAL A 122 1.70 13.22 -5.66
N GLY A 123 2.07 14.39 -6.19
CA GLY A 123 1.93 15.66 -5.47
C GLY A 123 0.50 15.86 -4.96
N ASP A 124 0.18 17.04 -4.50
CA ASP A 124 -1.17 17.35 -4.06
C ASP A 124 -2.15 16.99 -5.19
N LEU A 125 -2.83 15.85 -5.03
CA LEU A 125 -3.96 15.53 -5.89
C LEU A 125 -4.90 16.71 -5.77
N GLU A 126 -5.18 17.39 -6.87
CA GLU A 126 -6.09 18.52 -6.87
C GLU A 126 -7.37 18.13 -6.12
N ASP A 127 -7.89 19.02 -5.28
CA ASP A 127 -9.11 18.77 -4.51
C ASP A 127 -10.26 18.29 -5.41
N SER A 128 -10.29 18.75 -6.66
CA SER A 128 -11.20 18.32 -7.71
C SER A 128 -11.09 16.81 -8.01
N LEU A 129 -9.87 16.28 -8.07
CA LEU A 129 -9.62 14.86 -8.33
C LEU A 129 -9.90 14.01 -7.09
N LEU A 130 -9.60 14.51 -5.90
CA LEU A 130 -9.94 13.86 -4.63
C LEU A 130 -11.44 13.75 -4.40
N ALA A 131 -12.24 14.70 -4.94
CA ALA A 131 -13.70 14.67 -4.89
C ALA A 131 -14.29 13.49 -5.68
N ASN A 132 -13.61 13.05 -6.76
CA ASN A 132 -13.99 11.86 -7.53
C ASN A 132 -13.04 10.68 -7.26
N THR A 133 -13.37 9.90 -6.25
CA THR A 133 -12.53 8.78 -5.80
C THR A 133 -12.25 7.74 -6.90
N GLU A 134 -13.17 7.52 -7.83
CA GLU A 134 -13.00 6.55 -8.93
C GLU A 134 -11.99 7.07 -9.95
N GLU A 135 -12.08 8.31 -10.34
CA GLU A 135 -11.17 8.97 -11.27
C GLU A 135 -9.75 9.06 -10.67
N ALA A 136 -9.64 9.48 -9.41
CA ALA A 136 -8.38 9.50 -8.69
C ALA A 136 -7.74 8.10 -8.61
N THR A 137 -8.53 7.06 -8.34
CA THR A 137 -8.05 5.67 -8.29
C THR A 137 -7.54 5.21 -9.66
N SER A 138 -8.24 5.54 -10.74
CA SER A 138 -7.82 5.22 -12.11
C SER A 138 -6.52 5.92 -12.48
N HIS A 139 -6.39 7.21 -12.15
CA HIS A 139 -5.18 7.99 -12.36
C HIS A 139 -3.97 7.41 -11.61
N LEU A 140 -4.13 7.05 -10.33
CA LEU A 140 -3.08 6.40 -9.55
C LEU A 140 -2.69 5.03 -10.12
N LYS A 141 -3.66 4.27 -10.61
CA LYS A 141 -3.41 2.97 -11.24
C LYS A 141 -2.55 3.12 -12.50
N GLU A 142 -2.86 4.06 -13.37
CA GLU A 142 -2.07 4.35 -14.58
C GLU A 142 -0.63 4.73 -14.23
N ARG A 143 -0.43 5.63 -13.26
CA ARG A 143 0.90 6.01 -12.79
C ARG A 143 1.68 4.84 -12.18
N MET A 144 1.01 3.98 -11.41
CA MET A 144 1.62 2.79 -10.84
C MET A 144 2.11 1.82 -11.92
N GLN A 145 1.35 1.67 -13.01
CA GLN A 145 1.72 0.85 -14.16
C GLN A 145 2.97 1.39 -14.87
N GLN A 146 3.16 2.70 -14.92
CA GLN A 146 4.33 3.32 -15.57
C GLN A 146 5.64 3.04 -14.83
N ILE A 147 5.61 2.86 -13.51
CA ILE A 147 6.81 2.59 -12.69
C ILE A 147 7.06 1.11 -12.44
N SER A 148 6.09 0.24 -12.74
CA SER A 148 6.20 -1.21 -12.60
C SER A 148 6.65 -1.87 -13.90
N LYS A 149 7.58 -2.83 -13.82
CA LYS A 149 8.04 -3.64 -14.97
C LYS A 149 7.16 -4.85 -15.26
N ASP A 150 6.05 -4.99 -14.55
CA ASP A 150 5.06 -6.06 -14.79
C ASP A 150 4.11 -5.77 -15.96
N PHE A 151 4.22 -4.60 -16.55
CA PHE A 151 3.39 -4.11 -17.65
C PHE A 151 4.22 -3.83 -18.88
#